data_51d481e184b01c5e7b0e725d14ab5e50
#
_entry.id   51d481e184b01c5e7b0e725d14ab5e50
#
_cell.length_a   1.000
_cell.length_b   1.000
_cell.length_c   1.000
_cell.angle_alpha   90.00
_cell.angle_beta   90.00
_cell.angle_gamma   90.00
#
_symmetry.space_group_name_H-M   'P 1'
#
loop_
_entity.id
_entity.type
_entity.pdbx_description
1 polymer ?
#
loop_
_entity_poly.entity_id
_entity_poly.type
_entity_poly.pdbx_seq_one_letter_code
_entity_poly.pdbx_strand_id
1 'polypeptide(L)'
;MKITHIGIWTKQLEVLRSFYTTYFQGKSHAKYINPKKGFESYMLHFEGGCTLEIMSRTDVDQVRNSEDREFIGFAHLAFSTGSKDQVDRLTERLRQ
;
A
#
# COMPACT_ATOMS: atom_id res chain seq x y z
N MET A 1 -11.27 20.58 -0.37
CA MET A 1 -10.15 19.75 0.14
C MET A 1 -10.33 18.30 -0.31
N LYS A 2 -9.25 17.61 -0.55
CA LYS A 2 -9.28 16.19 -0.93
C LYS A 2 -8.06 15.48 -0.35
N ILE A 3 -8.18 14.17 -0.13
CA ILE A 3 -7.06 13.36 0.31
C ILE A 3 -6.18 13.11 -0.91
N THR A 4 -4.90 13.51 -0.87
CA THR A 4 -4.00 13.35 -1.99
C THR A 4 -3.22 12.05 -1.92
N HIS A 5 -2.81 11.64 -0.72
CA HIS A 5 -2.14 10.35 -0.56
C HIS A 5 -2.26 9.84 0.87
N ILE A 6 -2.03 8.55 1.01
CA ILE A 6 -1.99 7.83 2.27
C ILE A 6 -0.64 7.13 2.35
N GLY A 7 0.00 7.15 3.51
CA GLY A 7 1.30 6.50 3.71
C GLY A 7 1.18 5.22 4.51
N ILE A 8 1.94 4.19 4.12
CA ILE A 8 2.01 2.91 4.81
C ILE A 8 3.48 2.55 5.04
N TRP A 9 3.82 2.18 6.27
CA TRP A 9 5.14 1.63 6.59
C TRP A 9 5.17 0.14 6.29
N THR A 10 6.27 -0.34 5.75
CA THR A 10 6.47 -1.78 5.50
C THR A 10 7.95 -2.14 5.61
N LYS A 11 8.22 -3.38 5.97
CA LYS A 11 9.57 -3.96 5.89
C LYS A 11 9.82 -4.66 4.56
N GLN A 12 8.79 -4.78 3.72
CA GLN A 12 8.85 -5.51 2.46
C GLN A 12 8.45 -4.59 1.32
N LEU A 13 9.22 -3.52 1.14
CA LEU A 13 8.89 -2.45 0.20
C LEU A 13 8.71 -2.97 -1.24
N GLU A 14 9.66 -3.78 -1.72
CA GLU A 14 9.59 -4.29 -3.10
C GLU A 14 8.42 -5.27 -3.29
N VAL A 15 8.18 -6.11 -2.30
CA VAL A 15 7.05 -7.07 -2.34
C VAL A 15 5.73 -6.32 -2.40
N LEU A 16 5.58 -5.29 -1.57
CA LEU A 16 4.34 -4.52 -1.51
C LEU A 16 4.12 -3.72 -2.79
N ARG A 17 5.18 -3.12 -3.34
CA ARG A 17 5.11 -2.44 -4.63
C ARG A 17 4.63 -3.39 -5.73
N SER A 18 5.24 -4.57 -5.80
CA SER A 18 4.88 -5.57 -6.79
C SER A 18 3.43 -6.04 -6.64
N PHE A 19 2.98 -6.21 -5.40
CA PHE A 19 1.61 -6.62 -5.09
C PHE A 19 0.59 -5.61 -5.63
N TYR A 20 0.76 -4.34 -5.30
CA TYR A 20 -0.21 -3.32 -5.72
C TYR A 20 -0.13 -3.00 -7.20
N THR A 21 1.03 -3.10 -7.84
CA THR A 21 1.12 -2.89 -9.28
C THR A 21 0.55 -4.06 -10.06
N THR A 22 0.70 -5.27 -9.56
CA THR A 22 0.24 -6.48 -10.24
C THR A 22 -1.27 -6.69 -10.10
N TYR A 23 -1.81 -6.53 -8.89
CA TYR A 23 -3.19 -6.93 -8.60
C TYR A 23 -4.16 -5.76 -8.51
N PHE A 24 -3.69 -4.55 -8.24
CA PHE A 24 -4.56 -3.39 -8.02
C PHE A 24 -4.37 -2.30 -9.05
N GLN A 25 -3.60 -2.57 -10.11
CA GLN A 25 -3.37 -1.63 -11.21
C GLN A 25 -2.71 -0.32 -10.78
N GLY A 26 -1.96 -0.36 -9.70
CA GLY A 26 -1.17 0.78 -9.27
C GLY A 26 -0.03 1.05 -10.25
N LYS A 27 0.25 2.32 -10.50
CA LYS A 27 1.37 2.74 -11.33
C LYS A 27 2.43 3.37 -10.44
N SER A 28 3.61 2.76 -10.43
CA SER A 28 4.69 3.16 -9.54
C SER A 28 5.61 4.17 -10.22
N HIS A 29 5.96 5.22 -9.48
CA HIS A 29 7.07 6.07 -9.85
C HIS A 29 8.40 5.40 -9.48
N ALA A 30 9.51 6.02 -9.88
CA ALA A 30 10.84 5.57 -9.49
C ALA A 30 11.00 5.62 -7.97
N LYS A 31 11.83 4.73 -7.44
CA LYS A 31 12.10 4.67 -6.00
C LYS A 31 12.76 5.96 -5.51
N TYR A 32 12.21 6.51 -4.44
CA TYR A 32 12.86 7.60 -3.71
C TYR A 32 13.77 7.00 -2.63
N ILE A 33 14.98 7.48 -2.53
CA ILE A 33 15.97 7.00 -1.57
C ILE A 33 16.58 8.18 -0.84
N ASN A 34 16.56 8.12 0.51
CA ASN A 34 17.27 9.07 1.36
C ASN A 34 18.24 8.28 2.25
N PRO A 35 19.51 8.13 1.83
CA PRO A 35 20.47 7.28 2.57
C PRO A 35 20.77 7.79 3.97
N LYS A 36 20.73 9.10 4.19
CA LYS A 36 21.02 9.69 5.51
C LYS A 36 20.02 9.25 6.56
N LYS A 37 18.76 9.07 6.16
CA LYS A 37 17.68 8.64 7.06
C LYS A 37 17.40 7.15 6.99
N GLY A 38 18.07 6.42 6.08
CA GLY A 38 17.74 5.03 5.82
C GLY A 38 16.33 4.86 5.30
N PHE A 39 15.80 5.86 4.59
CA PHE A 39 14.41 5.94 4.14
C PHE A 39 14.32 5.64 2.65
N GLU A 40 13.34 4.81 2.28
CA GLU A 40 13.00 4.53 0.89
C GLU A 40 11.49 4.53 0.72
N SER A 41 11.01 4.94 -0.44
CA SER A 41 9.58 4.91 -0.72
C SER A 41 9.26 4.78 -2.20
N TYR A 42 8.03 4.35 -2.47
CA TYR A 42 7.41 4.40 -3.78
C TYR A 42 6.08 5.12 -3.67
N MET A 43 5.79 5.96 -4.65
CA MET A 43 4.47 6.54 -4.83
C MET A 43 3.73 5.72 -5.88
N LEU A 44 2.57 5.20 -5.50
CA LEU A 44 1.72 4.39 -6.38
C LEU A 44 0.46 5.19 -6.71
N HIS A 45 0.21 5.38 -7.99
CA HIS A 45 -0.96 6.10 -8.47
C HIS A 45 -2.03 5.12 -8.91
N PHE A 46 -3.27 5.44 -8.56
CA PHE A 46 -4.44 4.66 -8.93
C PHE A 46 -5.41 5.55 -9.71
N GLU A 47 -6.29 4.93 -10.48
CA GLU A 47 -7.39 5.63 -11.10
C GLU A 47 -8.22 6.30 -10.00
N GLY A 48 -8.72 7.52 -10.27
CA GLY A 48 -9.48 8.30 -9.29
C GLY A 48 -8.66 9.32 -8.52
N GLY A 49 -7.34 9.31 -8.65
CA GLY A 49 -6.46 10.41 -8.21
C GLY A 49 -5.83 10.29 -6.84
N CYS A 50 -6.22 9.34 -6.00
CA CYS A 50 -5.55 9.14 -4.71
C CYS A 50 -4.26 8.32 -4.91
N THR A 51 -3.21 8.69 -4.17
CA THR A 51 -1.91 8.04 -4.24
C THR A 51 -1.63 7.28 -2.95
N LEU A 52 -0.99 6.13 -3.07
CA LEU A 52 -0.51 5.36 -1.94
C LEU A 52 1.02 5.48 -1.90
N GLU A 53 1.54 5.99 -0.80
CA GLU A 53 2.99 6.00 -0.56
C GLU A 53 3.34 4.82 0.31
N ILE A 54 4.15 3.89 -0.22
CA ILE A 54 4.67 2.79 0.57
C ILE A 54 6.11 3.11 0.97
N MET A 55 6.41 2.96 2.24
CA MET A 55 7.63 3.49 2.84
C MET A 55 8.32 2.46 3.72
N SER A 56 9.64 2.50 3.72
CA SER A 56 10.44 1.78 4.70
C SER A 56 11.51 2.70 5.28
N ARG A 57 11.84 2.46 6.55
CA ARG A 57 12.92 3.15 7.23
C ARG A 57 13.54 2.20 8.24
N THR A 58 14.86 2.25 8.38
CA THR A 58 15.59 1.27 9.17
C THR A 58 15.18 1.21 10.64
N ASP A 59 14.64 2.31 11.18
CA ASP A 59 14.19 2.38 12.58
C ASP A 59 12.70 2.14 12.78
N VAL A 60 11.97 1.81 11.70
CA VAL A 60 10.53 1.50 11.77
C VAL A 60 10.37 0.00 11.58
N ASP A 61 10.26 -0.74 12.69
CA ASP A 61 10.30 -2.19 12.65
C ASP A 61 9.25 -2.89 13.52
N GLN A 62 8.42 -2.14 14.26
CA GLN A 62 7.40 -2.72 15.11
C GLN A 62 6.06 -2.82 14.41
N VAL A 63 5.41 -3.98 14.56
CA VAL A 63 4.08 -4.23 14.03
C VAL A 63 3.09 -4.15 15.18
N ARG A 64 2.05 -3.34 15.01
CA ARG A 64 0.97 -3.19 15.99
C ARG A 64 -0.32 -3.89 15.56
N ASN A 65 -0.29 -4.61 14.46
CA ASN A 65 -1.45 -5.34 13.98
C ASN A 65 -1.60 -6.65 14.71
N SER A 66 -2.84 -7.00 15.02
CA SER A 66 -3.17 -8.25 15.70
C SER A 66 -4.54 -8.71 15.25
N GLU A 67 -4.73 -10.03 15.14
CA GLU A 67 -6.06 -10.59 14.86
C GLU A 67 -6.98 -10.52 16.08
N ASP A 68 -6.39 -10.41 17.27
CA ASP A 68 -7.12 -10.51 18.54
C ASP A 68 -7.50 -9.15 19.15
N ARG A 69 -6.90 -8.08 18.67
CA ARG A 69 -7.15 -6.76 19.26
C ARG A 69 -6.91 -5.65 18.26
N GLU A 70 -7.57 -4.55 18.52
CA GLU A 70 -7.49 -3.36 17.68
C GLU A 70 -6.67 -2.28 18.38
N PHE A 71 -6.11 -1.40 17.57
CA PHE A 71 -5.27 -0.30 18.05
C PHE A 71 -5.85 1.02 17.58
N ILE A 72 -5.59 2.07 18.32
CA ILE A 72 -5.98 3.41 17.90
C ILE A 72 -5.15 3.79 16.66
N GLY A 73 -5.82 4.28 15.62
CA GLY A 73 -5.21 4.67 14.36
C GLY A 73 -6.04 4.24 13.17
N PHE A 74 -5.38 4.13 12.01
CA PHE A 74 -6.06 3.66 10.80
C PHE A 74 -6.41 2.19 10.93
N ALA A 75 -7.66 1.85 10.60
CA ALA A 75 -8.16 0.49 10.71
C ALA A 75 -7.96 -0.30 9.42
N HIS A 76 -8.21 0.32 8.26
CA HIS A 76 -8.15 -0.38 6.98
C HIS A 76 -8.03 0.57 5.81
N LEU A 77 -7.70 0.00 4.65
CA LEU A 77 -7.67 0.67 3.37
C LEU A 77 -8.60 -0.10 2.43
N ALA A 78 -9.49 0.61 1.75
CA ALA A 78 -10.47 -0.01 0.87
C ALA A 78 -10.24 0.42 -0.58
N PHE A 79 -10.37 -0.53 -1.49
CA PHE A 79 -10.30 -0.30 -2.93
C PHE A 79 -11.65 -0.60 -3.57
N SER A 80 -12.09 0.29 -4.46
CA SER A 80 -13.22 0.01 -5.32
C SER A 80 -12.71 -0.61 -6.61
N THR A 81 -13.25 -1.75 -6.99
CA THR A 81 -12.87 -2.43 -8.23
C THR A 81 -13.86 -2.16 -9.36
N GLY A 82 -14.91 -1.40 -9.09
CA GLY A 82 -15.90 -1.00 -10.07
C GLY A 82 -17.16 -1.86 -10.08
N SER A 83 -17.10 -3.12 -9.68
CA SER A 83 -18.26 -4.00 -9.67
C SER A 83 -18.04 -5.24 -8.81
N LYS A 84 -19.13 -5.93 -8.48
CA LYS A 84 -19.06 -7.20 -7.76
C LYS A 84 -18.28 -8.25 -8.56
N ASP A 85 -18.49 -8.33 -9.87
CA ASP A 85 -17.74 -9.24 -10.73
C ASP A 85 -16.23 -9.00 -10.64
N GLN A 86 -15.81 -7.75 -10.64
CA GLN A 86 -14.38 -7.41 -10.50
C GLN A 86 -13.82 -7.85 -9.15
N VAL A 87 -14.61 -7.70 -8.08
CA VAL A 87 -14.21 -8.19 -6.75
C VAL A 87 -14.00 -9.70 -6.79
N ASP A 88 -14.95 -10.43 -7.37
CA ASP A 88 -14.89 -11.88 -7.44
C ASP A 88 -13.69 -12.36 -8.26
N ARG A 89 -13.43 -11.73 -9.39
CA ARG A 89 -12.29 -12.06 -10.25
C ARG A 89 -10.95 -11.79 -9.56
N LEU A 90 -10.83 -10.67 -8.89
CA LEU A 90 -9.61 -10.35 -8.17
C LEU A 90 -9.40 -11.32 -7.01
N THR A 91 -10.46 -11.66 -6.30
CA THR A 91 -10.40 -12.64 -5.21
C THR A 91 -9.85 -13.96 -5.68
N GLU A 92 -10.32 -14.45 -6.84
CA GLU A 92 -9.81 -15.70 -7.42
C GLU A 92 -8.33 -15.59 -7.80
N ARG A 93 -7.91 -14.47 -8.38
CA ARG A 93 -6.49 -14.26 -8.71
C ARG A 93 -5.61 -14.30 -7.47
N LEU A 94 -6.07 -13.70 -6.37
CA LEU A 94 -5.30 -13.63 -5.13
C LEU A 94 -5.21 -14.95 -4.39
N ARG A 95 -6.12 -15.88 -4.67
CA ARG A 95 -6.10 -17.23 -4.09
C ARG A 95 -5.09 -18.16 -4.74
N GLN A 96 -4.54 -17.79 -5.87
CA GLN A 96 -3.57 -18.61 -6.61
C GLN A 96 -2.10 -18.41 -6.08
#